data_dbca92a492cc8184b65a8bd5573fc395
#
_entry.id   dbca92a492cc8184b65a8bd5573fc395
#
_cell.length_a   1.000
_cell.length_b   1.000
_cell.length_c   1.000
_cell.angle_alpha   90.00
_cell.angle_beta   90.00
_cell.angle_gamma   90.00
#
_symmetry.space_group_name_H-M   'P 1'
#
loop_
_entity.id
_entity.type
_entity.pdbx_description
1 polymer ?
#
loop_
_entity_poly.entity_id
_entity_poly.type
_entity_poly.pdbx_seq_one_letter_code
_entity_poly.pdbx_strand_id
1 'polypeptide(L)'
;MKKVALFLFLSVCFAQQSCSSDSVGTEPEENPQDILFKDDFNFFDEKVWTKETHEPGWTNQELQAYDAAHVSVGKDGDKSVLILTAERKGNKIYSGRVNSKGKKSFKYRKIEASIKLPKTNGGLWPAFWIMGDNDKEWPQCGEIDIMEMGEQSGMAAGISEKQVNTAIHYGPS
;
A
#
# COMPACT_ATOMS: atom_id res chain seq x y z
N MET A 1 54.94 29.03 33.81
CA MET A 1 54.23 28.32 34.90
C MET A 1 53.10 27.48 34.25
N LYS A 2 53.32 26.16 34.14
CA LYS A 2 52.38 25.25 33.50
C LYS A 2 51.46 24.68 34.56
N LYS A 3 50.14 24.89 34.42
CA LYS A 3 49.12 24.26 35.26
C LYS A 3 48.72 22.94 34.63
N VAL A 4 48.93 21.84 35.34
CA VAL A 4 48.47 20.48 34.99
C VAL A 4 47.10 20.31 35.61
N ALA A 5 46.09 20.01 34.79
CA ALA A 5 44.75 19.63 35.26
C ALA A 5 44.64 18.10 35.28
N LEU A 6 44.39 17.57 36.46
CA LEU A 6 44.17 16.14 36.71
C LEU A 6 42.70 15.80 36.35
N PHE A 7 42.50 15.00 35.30
CA PHE A 7 41.17 14.44 34.99
C PHE A 7 41.00 13.11 35.71
N LEU A 8 40.06 13.10 36.63
CA LEU A 8 39.60 11.90 37.31
C LEU A 8 38.60 11.17 36.38
N PHE A 9 38.99 10.02 35.84
CA PHE A 9 38.09 9.15 35.12
C PHE A 9 37.22 8.35 36.11
N LEU A 10 35.98 8.72 36.25
CA LEU A 10 34.97 7.88 36.91
C LEU A 10 34.47 6.85 35.94
N SER A 11 34.94 5.61 36.07
CA SER A 11 34.45 4.47 35.29
C SER A 11 33.09 4.09 35.82
N VAL A 12 32.02 4.48 35.09
CA VAL A 12 30.67 3.98 35.32
C VAL A 12 30.51 2.71 34.48
N CYS A 13 30.58 1.55 35.15
CA CYS A 13 30.18 0.30 34.54
C CYS A 13 28.67 0.33 34.25
N PHE A 14 28.31 0.61 33.02
CA PHE A 14 26.96 0.26 32.53
C PHE A 14 26.92 -1.26 32.31
N ALA A 15 26.19 -1.95 33.16
CA ALA A 15 25.78 -3.29 32.87
C ALA A 15 24.88 -3.23 31.62
N GLN A 16 25.41 -3.66 30.48
CA GLN A 16 24.61 -3.93 29.30
C GLN A 16 23.75 -5.15 29.63
N GLN A 17 22.48 -4.94 29.94
CA GLN A 17 21.50 -6.00 29.83
C GLN A 17 21.40 -6.32 28.34
N SER A 18 22.00 -7.44 27.97
CA SER A 18 21.76 -8.10 26.71
C SER A 18 20.26 -8.39 26.63
N CYS A 19 19.55 -7.64 25.77
CA CYS A 19 18.27 -8.11 25.31
C CYS A 19 18.53 -9.44 24.60
N SER A 20 18.04 -10.49 25.20
CA SER A 20 17.90 -11.79 24.53
C SER A 20 17.19 -11.55 23.21
N SER A 21 17.78 -12.03 22.11
CA SER A 21 17.13 -12.11 20.83
C SER A 21 15.85 -12.92 21.02
N ASP A 22 14.73 -12.19 21.11
CA ASP A 22 13.42 -12.83 20.94
C ASP A 22 13.47 -13.52 19.59
N SER A 23 13.33 -14.84 19.63
CA SER A 23 13.09 -15.64 18.46
C SER A 23 11.98 -14.96 17.67
N VAL A 24 12.27 -14.56 16.43
CA VAL A 24 11.24 -14.19 15.45
C VAL A 24 10.30 -15.38 15.44
N GLY A 25 9.18 -15.25 16.12
CA GLY A 25 8.13 -16.24 16.11
C GLY A 25 7.73 -16.40 14.66
N THR A 26 7.92 -17.59 14.12
CA THR A 26 7.33 -17.94 12.83
C THR A 26 5.84 -17.66 12.97
N GLU A 27 5.30 -16.76 12.14
CA GLU A 27 3.86 -16.58 12.09
C GLU A 27 3.21 -17.97 11.96
N PRO A 28 2.14 -18.25 12.71
CA PRO A 28 1.48 -19.55 12.61
C PRO A 28 1.07 -19.76 11.15
N GLU A 29 1.39 -20.93 10.59
CA GLU A 29 0.92 -21.30 9.26
C GLU A 29 -0.59 -21.11 9.19
N GLU A 30 -1.04 -20.26 8.29
CA GLU A 30 -2.49 -20.01 8.10
C GLU A 30 -3.15 -21.34 7.71
N ASN A 31 -4.12 -21.76 8.50
CA ASN A 31 -4.94 -22.91 8.13
C ASN A 31 -5.73 -22.53 6.85
N PRO A 32 -5.58 -23.29 5.75
CA PRO A 32 -6.30 -23.00 4.51
C PRO A 32 -7.83 -22.93 4.66
N GLN A 33 -8.38 -23.52 5.72
CA GLN A 33 -9.80 -23.46 6.06
C GLN A 33 -10.25 -22.08 6.59
N ASP A 34 -9.32 -21.22 7.01
CA ASP A 34 -9.62 -19.89 7.54
C ASP A 34 -9.61 -18.81 6.44
N ILE A 35 -9.18 -19.16 5.22
CA ILE A 35 -9.14 -18.26 4.07
C ILE A 35 -10.54 -18.17 3.47
N LEU A 36 -11.19 -17.00 3.62
CA LEU A 36 -12.50 -16.73 3.05
C LEU A 36 -12.47 -16.43 1.56
N PHE A 37 -11.38 -15.83 1.10
CA PHE A 37 -11.18 -15.44 -0.28
C PHE A 37 -9.69 -15.35 -0.60
N LYS A 38 -9.32 -15.86 -1.75
CA LYS A 38 -7.97 -15.77 -2.32
C LYS A 38 -8.09 -15.61 -3.84
N ASP A 39 -7.29 -14.73 -4.41
CA ASP A 39 -7.14 -14.62 -5.85
C ASP A 39 -5.64 -14.62 -6.20
N ASP A 40 -5.23 -15.61 -6.93
CA ASP A 40 -3.86 -15.75 -7.46
C ASP A 40 -3.74 -15.17 -8.88
N PHE A 41 -4.79 -14.49 -9.37
CA PHE A 41 -4.85 -13.84 -10.69
C PHE A 41 -4.41 -14.75 -11.86
N ASN A 42 -4.81 -16.02 -11.84
CA ASN A 42 -4.59 -16.92 -12.97
C ASN A 42 -5.37 -16.48 -14.22
N PHE A 43 -6.44 -15.75 -14.01
CA PHE A 43 -7.23 -15.03 -15.00
C PHE A 43 -7.90 -13.83 -14.31
N PHE A 44 -8.42 -12.89 -15.08
CA PHE A 44 -9.21 -11.79 -14.53
C PHE A 44 -10.65 -12.25 -14.31
N ASP A 45 -11.07 -12.44 -13.06
CA ASP A 45 -12.45 -12.86 -12.73
C ASP A 45 -13.36 -11.64 -12.61
N GLU A 46 -14.15 -11.40 -13.65
CA GLU A 46 -15.14 -10.31 -13.68
C GLU A 46 -16.28 -10.47 -12.68
N LYS A 47 -16.46 -11.66 -12.09
CA LYS A 47 -17.42 -11.87 -10.99
C LYS A 47 -16.91 -11.31 -9.66
N VAL A 48 -15.61 -11.08 -9.56
CA VAL A 48 -14.94 -10.55 -8.37
C VAL A 48 -14.51 -9.11 -8.57
N TRP A 49 -13.95 -8.80 -9.75
CA TRP A 49 -13.30 -7.52 -10.02
C TRP A 49 -14.01 -6.72 -11.12
N THR A 50 -13.98 -5.42 -10.99
CA THR A 50 -14.37 -4.47 -12.03
C THR A 50 -13.15 -3.67 -12.43
N LYS A 51 -12.85 -3.61 -13.74
CA LYS A 51 -11.90 -2.65 -14.30
C LYS A 51 -12.59 -1.30 -14.42
N GLU A 52 -12.02 -0.29 -13.79
CA GLU A 52 -12.62 1.04 -13.81
C GLU A 52 -12.21 1.83 -15.04
N THR A 53 -13.12 2.68 -15.52
CA THR A 53 -12.88 3.63 -16.62
C THR A 53 -13.45 4.98 -16.21
N HIS A 54 -12.60 5.99 -16.13
CA HIS A 54 -12.95 7.35 -15.74
C HIS A 54 -12.09 8.37 -16.47
N GLU A 55 -12.67 9.52 -16.76
CA GLU A 55 -11.95 10.64 -17.33
C GLU A 55 -10.99 11.31 -16.32
N PRO A 56 -9.95 12.04 -16.78
CA PRO A 56 -9.09 12.81 -15.89
C PRO A 56 -9.87 13.78 -15.00
N GLY A 57 -9.45 13.90 -13.74
CA GLY A 57 -10.11 14.77 -12.76
C GLY A 57 -11.36 14.18 -12.10
N TRP A 58 -11.66 12.90 -12.37
CA TRP A 58 -12.81 12.23 -11.78
C TRP A 58 -12.79 12.26 -10.24
N THR A 59 -11.65 12.02 -9.63
CA THR A 59 -11.44 12.16 -8.18
C THR A 59 -10.14 12.90 -7.91
N ASN A 60 -10.03 13.58 -6.78
CA ASN A 60 -8.82 14.28 -6.31
C ASN A 60 -8.11 15.16 -7.36
N GLN A 61 -8.81 15.57 -8.44
CA GLN A 61 -8.23 16.28 -9.58
C GLN A 61 -7.03 15.57 -10.21
N GLU A 62 -7.04 14.23 -10.17
CA GLU A 62 -6.00 13.38 -10.73
C GLU A 62 -5.82 13.60 -12.24
N LEU A 63 -4.58 13.57 -12.70
CA LEU A 63 -4.25 13.89 -14.08
C LEU A 63 -4.52 12.74 -15.07
N GLN A 64 -4.57 11.51 -14.58
CA GLN A 64 -4.77 10.32 -15.40
C GLN A 64 -6.26 10.06 -15.69
N ALA A 65 -6.52 9.49 -16.85
CA ALA A 65 -7.71 8.71 -17.10
C ALA A 65 -7.50 7.29 -16.55
N TYR A 66 -8.51 6.71 -15.93
CA TYR A 66 -8.54 5.28 -15.69
C TYR A 66 -9.10 4.57 -16.92
N ASP A 67 -8.42 3.53 -17.37
CA ASP A 67 -8.77 2.82 -18.58
C ASP A 67 -8.64 1.31 -18.37
N ALA A 68 -9.70 0.57 -18.67
CA ALA A 68 -9.74 -0.88 -18.55
C ALA A 68 -8.63 -1.60 -19.34
N ALA A 69 -8.12 -0.99 -20.44
CA ALA A 69 -7.01 -1.53 -21.21
C ALA A 69 -5.67 -1.50 -20.43
N HIS A 70 -5.59 -0.71 -19.36
CA HIS A 70 -4.42 -0.61 -18.48
C HIS A 70 -4.49 -1.59 -17.27
N VAL A 71 -5.45 -2.52 -17.31
CA VAL A 71 -5.61 -3.61 -16.35
C VAL A 71 -5.48 -4.94 -17.07
N SER A 72 -4.49 -5.74 -16.70
CA SER A 72 -4.28 -7.06 -17.30
C SER A 72 -3.86 -8.09 -16.26
N VAL A 73 -3.88 -9.36 -16.63
CA VAL A 73 -3.27 -10.45 -15.89
C VAL A 73 -2.04 -10.91 -16.67
N GLY A 74 -0.97 -11.24 -15.98
CA GLY A 74 0.29 -11.67 -16.58
C GLY A 74 1.11 -12.54 -15.64
N LYS A 75 2.42 -12.58 -15.88
CA LYS A 75 3.37 -13.34 -15.07
C LYS A 75 4.47 -12.41 -14.53
N ASP A 76 4.87 -12.64 -13.28
CA ASP A 76 6.11 -12.15 -12.68
C ASP A 76 6.88 -13.37 -12.14
N GLY A 77 7.87 -13.84 -12.91
CA GLY A 77 8.46 -15.17 -12.73
C GLY A 77 7.40 -16.26 -12.93
N ASP A 78 7.29 -17.16 -12.00
CA ASP A 78 6.32 -18.27 -12.04
C ASP A 78 4.93 -17.91 -11.51
N LYS A 79 4.78 -16.72 -10.89
CA LYS A 79 3.51 -16.28 -10.31
C LYS A 79 2.63 -15.59 -11.33
N SER A 80 1.35 -15.93 -11.33
CA SER A 80 0.33 -15.10 -11.99
C SER A 80 0.10 -13.83 -11.17
N VAL A 81 -0.12 -12.71 -11.84
CA VAL A 81 -0.29 -11.40 -11.19
C VAL A 81 -1.31 -10.54 -11.91
N LEU A 82 -2.02 -9.71 -11.15
CA LEU A 82 -2.72 -8.56 -11.67
C LEU A 82 -1.71 -7.46 -11.98
N ILE A 83 -1.81 -6.85 -13.14
CA ILE A 83 -0.94 -5.76 -13.59
C ILE A 83 -1.79 -4.51 -13.79
N LEU A 84 -1.49 -3.48 -13.01
CA LEU A 84 -2.03 -2.14 -13.18
C LEU A 84 -0.94 -1.28 -13.82
N THR A 85 -1.18 -0.81 -15.03
CA THR A 85 -0.18 -0.08 -15.81
C THR A 85 -0.45 1.42 -15.74
N ALA A 86 0.56 2.21 -15.38
CA ALA A 86 0.56 3.65 -15.57
C ALA A 86 1.36 3.98 -16.84
N GLU A 87 0.78 4.78 -17.73
CA GLU A 87 1.39 5.09 -19.05
C GLU A 87 1.15 6.54 -19.43
N ARG A 88 2.16 7.15 -20.03
CA ARG A 88 2.04 8.46 -20.69
C ARG A 88 2.10 8.28 -22.20
N LYS A 89 1.05 8.73 -22.90
CA LYS A 89 0.96 8.78 -24.38
C LYS A 89 0.81 10.24 -24.82
N GLY A 90 1.92 10.87 -25.21
CA GLY A 90 1.94 12.30 -25.51
C GLY A 90 1.58 13.11 -24.26
N ASN A 91 0.52 13.91 -24.35
CA ASN A 91 0.03 14.74 -23.24
C ASN A 91 -1.02 14.03 -22.37
N LYS A 92 -1.39 12.80 -22.72
CA LYS A 92 -2.37 12.02 -21.94
C LYS A 92 -1.66 11.06 -20.99
N ILE A 93 -2.25 10.90 -19.80
CA ILE A 93 -1.81 9.96 -18.78
C ILE A 93 -2.93 8.96 -18.57
N TYR A 94 -2.59 7.69 -18.48
CA TYR A 94 -3.52 6.59 -18.22
C TYR A 94 -3.05 5.78 -17.02
N SER A 95 -3.99 5.17 -16.31
CA SER A 95 -3.70 4.24 -15.23
C SER A 95 -4.72 3.11 -15.18
N GLY A 96 -4.31 1.96 -14.67
CA GLY A 96 -5.22 0.87 -14.33
C GLY A 96 -5.76 1.01 -12.91
N ARG A 97 -7.03 0.72 -12.73
CA ARG A 97 -7.69 0.65 -11.42
C ARG A 97 -8.74 -0.46 -11.41
N VAL A 98 -8.83 -1.17 -10.29
CA VAL A 98 -9.84 -2.23 -10.08
C VAL A 98 -10.52 -2.07 -8.73
N ASN A 99 -11.75 -2.54 -8.63
CA ASN A 99 -12.46 -2.67 -7.37
C ASN A 99 -13.32 -3.94 -7.33
N SER A 100 -13.78 -4.31 -6.12
CA SER A 100 -14.70 -5.42 -5.89
C SER A 100 -16.10 -4.95 -5.46
N LYS A 101 -16.43 -3.68 -5.61
CA LYS A 101 -17.70 -3.08 -5.17
C LYS A 101 -18.90 -3.84 -5.72
N GLY A 102 -19.83 -4.20 -4.83
CA GLY A 102 -21.01 -4.97 -5.17
C GLY A 102 -20.77 -6.44 -5.57
N LYS A 103 -19.53 -6.92 -5.47
CA LYS A 103 -19.14 -8.29 -5.84
C LYS A 103 -18.55 -9.07 -4.67
N LYS A 104 -17.62 -8.46 -3.91
CA LYS A 104 -16.99 -9.04 -2.73
C LYS A 104 -16.84 -7.99 -1.64
N SER A 105 -17.35 -8.29 -0.45
CA SER A 105 -17.15 -7.49 0.75
C SER A 105 -16.83 -8.39 1.94
N PHE A 106 -16.07 -7.87 2.90
CA PHE A 106 -15.60 -8.59 4.06
C PHE A 106 -15.77 -7.74 5.31
N LYS A 107 -15.97 -8.38 6.47
CA LYS A 107 -16.10 -7.71 7.75
C LYS A 107 -15.31 -8.46 8.82
N TYR A 108 -14.50 -7.73 9.58
CA TYR A 108 -13.70 -8.26 10.68
C TYR A 108 -12.75 -9.38 10.24
N ARG A 109 -11.93 -9.10 9.21
CA ARG A 109 -10.98 -10.06 8.65
C ARG A 109 -9.61 -9.41 8.45
N LYS A 110 -8.58 -10.24 8.40
CA LYS A 110 -7.27 -9.87 7.87
C LYS A 110 -7.39 -9.76 6.35
N ILE A 111 -6.83 -8.71 5.79
CA ILE A 111 -6.71 -8.49 4.34
C ILE A 111 -5.23 -8.35 4.04
N GLU A 112 -4.75 -9.11 3.07
CA GLU A 112 -3.34 -9.19 2.74
C GLU A 112 -3.15 -9.25 1.23
N ALA A 113 -2.11 -8.58 0.72
CA ALA A 113 -1.72 -8.66 -0.68
C ALA A 113 -0.20 -8.65 -0.81
N SER A 114 0.32 -9.46 -1.72
CA SER A 114 1.71 -9.38 -2.17
C SER A 114 1.79 -8.44 -3.35
N ILE A 115 2.46 -7.29 -3.19
CA ILE A 115 2.46 -6.21 -4.17
C ILE A 115 3.89 -5.87 -4.58
N LYS A 116 4.14 -5.77 -5.90
CA LYS A 116 5.36 -5.24 -6.47
C LYS A 116 5.12 -3.79 -6.89
N LEU A 117 5.74 -2.87 -6.19
CA LEU A 117 5.51 -1.44 -6.35
C LEU A 117 6.39 -0.83 -7.44
N PRO A 118 5.91 0.18 -8.19
CA PRO A 118 6.72 0.97 -9.10
C PRO A 118 7.60 1.96 -8.33
N LYS A 119 8.53 2.61 -9.01
CA LYS A 119 9.20 3.79 -8.47
C LYS A 119 8.23 4.97 -8.44
N THR A 120 8.15 5.65 -7.30
CA THR A 120 7.13 6.69 -7.06
C THR A 120 7.62 8.12 -7.24
N ASN A 121 8.94 8.33 -7.35
CA ASN A 121 9.57 9.65 -7.50
C ASN A 121 9.16 10.43 -8.77
N GLY A 122 8.41 9.81 -9.68
CA GLY A 122 7.88 10.42 -10.89
C GLY A 122 6.41 10.85 -10.81
N GLY A 123 5.82 10.88 -9.61
CA GLY A 123 4.41 11.23 -9.40
C GLY A 123 3.45 10.04 -9.52
N LEU A 124 3.97 8.81 -9.49
CA LEU A 124 3.14 7.62 -9.38
C LEU A 124 2.66 7.44 -7.93
N TRP A 125 1.38 7.06 -7.80
CA TRP A 125 0.72 6.85 -6.50
C TRP A 125 0.07 5.46 -6.47
N PRO A 126 0.85 4.40 -6.21
CA PRO A 126 0.28 3.08 -6.00
C PRO A 126 -0.48 3.05 -4.68
N ALA A 127 -1.69 2.47 -4.68
CA ALA A 127 -2.54 2.37 -3.51
C ALA A 127 -3.19 0.99 -3.41
N PHE A 128 -3.30 0.50 -2.17
CA PHE A 128 -4.07 -0.67 -1.79
C PHE A 128 -4.92 -0.32 -0.57
N TRP A 129 -6.23 -0.30 -0.75
CA TRP A 129 -7.16 0.27 0.20
C TRP A 129 -8.52 -0.42 0.14
N ILE A 130 -9.34 -0.17 1.13
CA ILE A 130 -10.71 -0.69 1.24
C ILE A 130 -11.67 0.45 1.55
N MET A 131 -12.88 0.35 1.02
CA MET A 131 -13.97 1.30 1.27
C MET A 131 -15.19 0.58 1.81
N GLY A 132 -15.94 1.24 2.69
CA GLY A 132 -17.16 0.68 3.25
C GLY A 132 -18.20 0.41 2.17
N ASP A 133 -18.69 -0.83 2.17
CA ASP A 133 -19.77 -1.29 1.28
C ASP A 133 -21.12 -1.05 1.98
N ASN A 134 -21.53 0.21 2.00
CA ASN A 134 -22.78 0.69 2.56
C ASN A 134 -23.27 1.91 1.75
N ASP A 135 -24.50 2.34 1.98
CA ASP A 135 -25.17 3.39 1.20
C ASP A 135 -24.80 4.81 1.64
N LYS A 136 -23.71 4.98 2.40
CA LYS A 136 -23.27 6.31 2.86
C LYS A 136 -22.27 6.91 1.89
N GLU A 137 -22.31 8.24 1.80
CA GLU A 137 -21.31 9.01 1.06
C GLU A 137 -19.97 9.01 1.81
N TRP A 138 -18.91 9.24 1.05
CA TRP A 138 -17.58 9.45 1.61
C TRP A 138 -17.52 10.78 2.41
N PRO A 139 -16.84 10.83 3.56
CA PRO A 139 -16.09 9.77 4.25
C PRO A 139 -16.94 8.92 5.21
N GLN A 140 -18.24 9.12 5.30
CA GLN A 140 -19.13 8.42 6.23
C GLN A 140 -19.23 6.91 5.94
N CYS A 141 -19.02 6.50 4.69
CA CYS A 141 -18.95 5.08 4.35
C CYS A 141 -17.78 4.38 5.04
N GLY A 142 -16.71 5.12 5.37
CA GLY A 142 -15.45 4.59 5.89
C GLY A 142 -14.48 4.17 4.79
N GLU A 143 -13.21 4.51 4.96
CA GLU A 143 -12.11 4.09 4.08
C GLU A 143 -10.90 3.76 4.93
N ILE A 144 -10.16 2.73 4.57
CA ILE A 144 -8.89 2.38 5.19
C ILE A 144 -7.86 2.20 4.08
N ASP A 145 -6.87 3.07 4.06
CA ASP A 145 -5.73 2.97 3.16
C ASP A 145 -4.67 2.11 3.83
N ILE A 146 -4.56 0.87 3.35
CA ILE A 146 -3.63 -0.12 3.89
C ILE A 146 -2.22 0.23 3.46
N MET A 147 -2.06 0.71 2.23
CA MET A 147 -0.79 1.11 1.66
C MET A 147 -1.00 2.17 0.57
N GLU A 148 -0.32 3.29 0.72
CA GLU A 148 -0.15 4.32 -0.30
C GLU A 148 1.31 4.76 -0.35
N MET A 149 1.81 5.10 -1.55
CA MET A 149 3.16 5.63 -1.74
C MET A 149 3.15 6.80 -2.74
N GLY A 150 4.20 7.61 -2.67
CA GLY A 150 4.36 8.76 -3.58
C GLY A 150 4.07 10.11 -2.91
N GLU A 151 3.91 10.13 -1.58
CA GLU A 151 3.70 11.35 -0.80
C GLU A 151 4.75 12.43 -1.07
N GLN A 152 4.30 13.69 -1.16
CA GLN A 152 5.17 14.84 -1.39
C GLN A 152 6.26 14.96 -0.32
N SER A 153 5.95 14.64 0.92
CA SER A 153 6.91 14.65 2.03
C SER A 153 8.05 13.66 1.80
N GLY A 154 7.74 12.45 1.34
CA GLY A 154 8.72 11.43 1.00
C GLY A 154 9.56 11.80 -0.22
N MET A 155 8.95 12.41 -1.23
CA MET A 155 9.67 12.93 -2.40
C MET A 155 10.63 14.05 -2.01
N ALA A 156 10.19 15.02 -1.20
CA ALA A 156 11.01 16.12 -0.73
C ALA A 156 12.19 15.64 0.13
N ALA A 157 11.99 14.59 0.93
CA ALA A 157 13.04 13.98 1.76
C ALA A 157 13.93 12.98 1.00
N GLY A 158 13.63 12.65 -0.26
CA GLY A 158 14.35 11.64 -1.04
C GLY A 158 14.16 10.21 -0.56
N ILE A 159 13.04 9.92 0.12
CA ILE A 159 12.72 8.61 0.69
C ILE A 159 11.40 8.03 0.15
N SER A 160 10.83 8.58 -0.91
CA SER A 160 9.54 8.16 -1.47
C SER A 160 9.44 6.65 -1.72
N GLU A 161 10.55 6.01 -2.12
CA GLU A 161 10.63 4.56 -2.34
C GLU A 161 10.69 3.73 -1.03
N LYS A 162 10.77 4.38 0.12
CA LYS A 162 10.89 3.75 1.44
C LYS A 162 9.79 4.19 2.40
N GLN A 163 8.92 5.09 1.96
CA GLN A 163 7.83 5.62 2.78
C GLN A 163 6.51 5.00 2.30
N VAL A 164 5.82 4.36 3.21
CA VAL A 164 4.44 3.88 3.06
C VAL A 164 3.57 4.70 4.00
N ASN A 165 2.47 5.20 3.50
CA ASN A 165 1.46 5.89 4.26
C ASN A 165 0.26 4.97 4.46
N THR A 166 -0.41 5.15 5.57
CA THR A 166 -1.69 4.53 5.90
C THR A 166 -2.64 5.61 6.41
N ALA A 167 -3.93 5.48 6.10
CA ALA A 167 -4.94 6.42 6.58
C ALA A 167 -6.25 5.70 6.92
N ILE A 168 -7.06 6.37 7.73
CA ILE A 168 -8.44 5.98 8.01
C ILE A 168 -9.31 7.21 7.87
N HIS A 169 -10.30 7.16 6.98
CA HIS A 169 -11.27 8.21 6.76
C HIS A 169 -12.65 7.76 7.25
N TYR A 170 -13.28 8.58 8.06
CA TYR A 170 -14.59 8.28 8.64
C TYR A 170 -15.24 9.54 9.22
N GLY A 171 -16.53 9.44 9.58
CA GLY A 171 -17.26 10.51 10.23
C GLY A 171 -18.04 11.40 9.27
N PRO A 172 -18.69 12.46 9.77
CA PRO A 172 -19.41 13.42 8.94
C PRO A 172 -18.43 14.20 8.06
N SER A 173 -18.84 14.51 6.85
CA SER A 173 -18.13 15.40 5.92
C SER A 173 -18.18 16.84 6.37
#